data_679014a0eac1a044626579399d7dd731
#
_entry.id   679014a0eac1a044626579399d7dd731
#
_cell.length_a   1.000
_cell.length_b   1.000
_cell.length_c   1.000
_cell.angle_alpha   90.00
_cell.angle_beta   90.00
_cell.angle_gamma   90.00
#
_symmetry.space_group_name_H-M   'P 1'
#
loop_
_entity.id
_entity.type
_entity.pdbx_description
1 polymer ?
#
loop_
_entity_poly.entity_id
_entity_poly.type
_entity_poly.pdbx_seq_one_letter_code
_entity_poly.pdbx_strand_id
1 'polypeptide(L)'
;MDFNDKNKGRPRGGNNRNDRNEARPRRRFEENTEPAEGCIIGRNAVRELLRSERTVDKLMVAKGEREGSIVVMVAQAIERGIPVIEVERGKLDSLAGGVPHQGIIAMAAEKEYVSVDDILKIAEERGEKPLIVVSDGICDPYNLGAVIRCAEGAGAHGIIIPKRRNSGLTPAVTKASAGAIEHMAVAKVPNIAAVIDELKEKGVWTFAAEAGGADYASVDFDCPVAIVLGSEGDGVSRLVKEKCDMTVSIPMYGKVNSLNVSTAAAVLLYTAAKGQRK
;
A
#
# COMPACT_ATOMS: atom_id res chain seq x y z
N MET A 1 79.46 -18.32 28.80
CA MET A 1 79.94 -19.22 27.76
C MET A 1 79.08 -18.89 26.53
N ASP A 2 79.52 -17.93 25.70
CA ASP A 2 80.48 -18.01 24.58
C ASP A 2 79.95 -19.01 23.53
N PHE A 3 79.66 -18.70 22.32
CA PHE A 3 80.34 -18.11 21.14
C PHE A 3 79.29 -18.02 20.05
N ASN A 4 79.00 -16.87 19.42
CA ASN A 4 79.67 -16.31 18.24
C ASN A 4 79.70 -17.28 17.03
N ASP A 5 79.04 -16.99 15.90
CA ASP A 5 79.72 -16.43 14.77
C ASP A 5 78.86 -16.11 13.56
N LYS A 6 79.25 -15.08 12.88
CA LYS A 6 78.78 -14.44 11.67
C LYS A 6 78.68 -15.37 10.46
N ASN A 7 77.74 -15.17 9.57
CA ASN A 7 78.10 -15.04 8.18
C ASN A 7 77.20 -14.15 7.32
N LYS A 8 77.88 -13.30 6.54
CA LYS A 8 77.29 -12.31 5.61
C LYS A 8 76.99 -12.98 4.26
N GLY A 9 75.90 -12.66 3.66
CA GLY A 9 75.61 -12.94 2.25
C GLY A 9 74.69 -11.89 1.62
N ARG A 10 75.21 -11.15 0.67
CA ARG A 10 74.65 -10.02 -0.08
C ARG A 10 73.53 -10.40 -1.07
N PRO A 11 72.81 -9.40 -1.60
CA PRO A 11 71.45 -9.52 -2.17
C PRO A 11 71.52 -9.80 -3.70
N ARG A 12 70.41 -10.45 -4.17
CA ARG A 12 70.13 -10.43 -5.61
C ARG A 12 68.73 -9.84 -5.80
N GLY A 13 68.73 -8.77 -6.58
CA GLY A 13 67.57 -8.05 -7.01
C GLY A 13 66.69 -8.90 -7.94
N GLY A 14 65.43 -8.56 -7.99
CA GLY A 14 64.50 -9.19 -8.90
C GLY A 14 63.13 -8.56 -8.85
N ASN A 15 62.92 -7.60 -9.68
CA ASN A 15 61.70 -7.26 -10.40
C ASN A 15 60.40 -7.04 -9.59
N ASN A 16 60.23 -5.81 -9.25
CA ASN A 16 58.95 -5.20 -8.86
C ASN A 16 58.09 -5.00 -10.12
N ARG A 17 57.16 -5.93 -10.43
CA ARG A 17 56.07 -5.67 -11.35
C ARG A 17 54.85 -5.29 -10.49
N ASN A 18 54.72 -3.99 -10.30
CA ASN A 18 53.49 -3.34 -9.85
C ASN A 18 52.41 -3.55 -10.92
N ASP A 19 51.64 -4.62 -10.81
CA ASP A 19 50.32 -4.68 -11.41
C ASP A 19 49.35 -3.83 -10.54
N ARG A 20 49.30 -2.55 -10.88
CA ARG A 20 48.24 -1.67 -10.44
C ARG A 20 46.94 -2.10 -11.14
N ASN A 21 46.26 -3.04 -10.53
CA ASN A 21 44.87 -3.31 -10.84
C ASN A 21 44.04 -2.14 -10.27
N GLU A 22 43.97 -1.04 -11.06
CA GLU A 22 43.06 0.05 -10.79
C GLU A 22 41.64 -0.48 -10.98
N ALA A 23 41.06 -0.94 -9.87
CA ALA A 23 39.63 -1.20 -9.79
C ALA A 23 38.89 0.11 -10.14
N ARG A 24 38.36 0.19 -11.36
CA ARG A 24 37.47 1.27 -11.77
C ARG A 24 36.40 1.43 -10.68
N PRO A 25 36.17 2.67 -10.17
CA PRO A 25 35.12 2.90 -9.19
C PRO A 25 33.80 2.46 -9.81
N ARG A 26 33.18 1.43 -9.24
CA ARG A 26 31.78 1.12 -9.52
C ARG A 26 31.01 2.40 -9.20
N ARG A 27 30.45 3.06 -10.22
CA ARG A 27 29.49 4.14 -10.02
C ARG A 27 28.43 3.59 -9.07
N ARG A 28 28.47 4.04 -7.81
CA ARG A 28 27.31 3.98 -6.93
C ARG A 28 26.26 4.82 -7.64
N PHE A 29 25.29 4.16 -8.28
CA PHE A 29 24.04 4.80 -8.57
C PHE A 29 23.50 5.19 -7.19
N GLU A 30 23.27 6.48 -6.96
CA GLU A 30 22.47 6.93 -5.85
C GLU A 30 21.14 6.19 -6.01
N GLU A 31 20.87 5.24 -5.12
CA GLU A 31 19.62 4.51 -5.08
C GLU A 31 18.55 5.56 -4.75
N ASN A 32 17.76 5.91 -5.74
CA ASN A 32 16.50 6.61 -5.52
C ASN A 32 15.69 5.70 -4.58
N THR A 33 15.59 6.08 -3.33
CA THR A 33 14.92 5.29 -2.28
C THR A 33 13.39 5.35 -2.40
N GLU A 34 12.87 6.16 -3.33
CA GLU A 34 11.45 6.30 -3.57
C GLU A 34 11.08 5.94 -5.01
N PRO A 35 9.93 5.25 -5.22
CA PRO A 35 9.41 4.98 -6.55
C PRO A 35 9.13 6.27 -7.33
N ALA A 36 9.36 6.24 -8.64
CA ALA A 36 9.02 7.37 -9.50
C ALA A 36 7.49 7.59 -9.53
N GLU A 37 7.09 8.85 -9.63
CA GLU A 37 5.68 9.27 -9.72
C GLU A 37 4.98 8.62 -10.91
N GLY A 38 3.69 8.29 -10.77
CA GLY A 38 2.91 7.61 -11.79
C GLY A 38 3.28 6.15 -12.04
N CYS A 39 4.23 5.58 -11.31
CA CYS A 39 4.62 4.17 -11.42
C CYS A 39 3.66 3.25 -10.69
N ILE A 40 3.06 2.30 -11.41
CA ILE A 40 2.31 1.17 -10.87
C ILE A 40 3.20 -0.05 -10.96
N ILE A 41 3.59 -0.61 -9.79
CA ILE A 41 4.72 -1.53 -9.68
C ILE A 41 4.27 -2.95 -9.35
N GLY A 42 4.66 -3.90 -10.21
CA GLY A 42 4.49 -5.34 -9.99
C GLY A 42 3.21 -5.92 -10.56
N ARG A 43 3.23 -7.26 -10.71
CA ARG A 43 2.27 -8.01 -11.53
C ARG A 43 0.81 -7.85 -11.11
N ASN A 44 0.52 -7.88 -9.81
CA ASN A 44 -0.86 -7.77 -9.35
C ASN A 44 -1.43 -6.36 -9.56
N ALA A 45 -0.68 -5.32 -9.16
CA ALA A 45 -1.11 -3.94 -9.34
C ALA A 45 -1.31 -3.59 -10.82
N VAL A 46 -0.37 -3.99 -11.70
CA VAL A 46 -0.49 -3.78 -13.15
C VAL A 46 -1.67 -4.56 -13.74
N ARG A 47 -1.93 -5.79 -13.28
CA ARG A 47 -3.08 -6.57 -13.75
C ARG A 47 -4.40 -5.87 -13.45
N GLU A 48 -4.58 -5.39 -12.21
CA GLU A 48 -5.81 -4.72 -11.82
C GLU A 48 -5.96 -3.35 -12.49
N LEU A 49 -4.84 -2.62 -12.68
CA LEU A 49 -4.83 -1.40 -13.48
C LEU A 49 -5.30 -1.66 -14.94
N LEU A 50 -4.81 -2.73 -15.56
CA LEU A 50 -5.23 -3.10 -16.92
C LEU A 50 -6.70 -3.56 -17.00
N ARG A 51 -7.34 -3.90 -15.89
CA ARG A 51 -8.78 -4.22 -15.79
C ARG A 51 -9.64 -3.01 -15.47
N SER A 52 -9.05 -1.95 -14.94
CA SER A 52 -9.73 -0.69 -14.65
C SER A 52 -9.86 0.19 -15.89
N GLU A 53 -10.68 1.23 -15.79
CA GLU A 53 -10.85 2.23 -16.85
C GLU A 53 -9.77 3.33 -16.82
N ARG A 54 -8.85 3.28 -15.86
CA ARG A 54 -7.80 4.28 -15.68
C ARG A 54 -6.88 4.34 -16.89
N THR A 55 -6.51 5.55 -17.29
CA THR A 55 -5.62 5.79 -18.42
C THR A 55 -4.20 5.32 -18.10
N VAL A 56 -3.65 4.49 -18.97
CA VAL A 56 -2.28 3.96 -18.89
C VAL A 56 -1.46 4.51 -20.04
N ASP A 57 -0.38 5.20 -19.75
CA ASP A 57 0.47 5.85 -20.76
C ASP A 57 1.36 4.82 -21.47
N LYS A 58 1.89 3.86 -20.73
CA LYS A 58 2.75 2.78 -21.26
C LYS A 58 2.95 1.65 -20.26
N LEU A 59 3.27 0.49 -20.80
CA LEU A 59 3.69 -0.69 -20.04
C LEU A 59 5.18 -0.94 -20.29
N MET A 60 5.97 -1.08 -19.25
CA MET A 60 7.39 -1.42 -19.33
C MET A 60 7.61 -2.83 -18.80
N VAL A 61 8.30 -3.66 -19.58
CA VAL A 61 8.58 -5.07 -19.27
C VAL A 61 10.09 -5.30 -19.35
N ALA A 62 10.63 -6.05 -18.41
CA ALA A 62 12.04 -6.45 -18.46
C ALA A 62 12.32 -7.33 -19.68
N LYS A 63 13.43 -7.06 -20.37
CA LYS A 63 13.88 -7.90 -21.49
C LYS A 63 14.03 -9.35 -21.07
N GLY A 64 13.53 -10.26 -21.88
CA GLY A 64 13.59 -11.71 -21.64
C GLY A 64 12.53 -12.25 -20.67
N GLU A 65 11.77 -11.43 -19.98
CA GLU A 65 10.71 -11.86 -19.07
C GLU A 65 9.34 -11.93 -19.79
N ARG A 66 9.21 -12.84 -20.73
CA ARG A 66 7.95 -13.09 -21.44
C ARG A 66 7.30 -14.42 -21.01
N GLU A 67 7.15 -14.63 -19.70
CA GLU A 67 6.59 -15.85 -19.16
C GLU A 67 5.41 -15.61 -18.22
N GLY A 68 4.50 -16.56 -18.17
CA GLY A 68 3.37 -16.60 -17.26
C GLY A 68 2.44 -15.40 -17.39
N SER A 69 2.15 -14.73 -16.28
CA SER A 69 1.19 -13.61 -16.21
C SER A 69 1.61 -12.36 -17.00
N ILE A 70 2.90 -12.17 -17.27
CA ILE A 70 3.38 -11.02 -18.04
C ILE A 70 2.90 -11.09 -19.49
N VAL A 71 2.90 -12.28 -20.11
CA VAL A 71 2.40 -12.46 -21.47
C VAL A 71 0.94 -12.02 -21.61
N VAL A 72 0.11 -12.41 -20.63
CA VAL A 72 -1.32 -12.03 -20.62
C VAL A 72 -1.47 -10.51 -20.49
N MET A 73 -0.72 -9.87 -19.58
CA MET A 73 -0.78 -8.42 -19.39
C MET A 73 -0.27 -7.65 -20.61
N VAL A 74 0.76 -8.14 -21.29
CA VAL A 74 1.24 -7.57 -22.55
C VAL A 74 0.17 -7.66 -23.64
N ALA A 75 -0.49 -8.81 -23.77
CA ALA A 75 -1.59 -8.99 -24.73
C ALA A 75 -2.75 -8.02 -24.43
N GLN A 76 -3.17 -7.90 -23.16
CA GLN A 76 -4.21 -6.96 -22.75
C GLN A 76 -3.81 -5.49 -23.02
N ALA A 77 -2.55 -5.13 -22.78
CA ALA A 77 -2.07 -3.79 -23.07
C ALA A 77 -2.13 -3.48 -24.58
N ILE A 78 -1.70 -4.40 -25.42
CA ILE A 78 -1.75 -4.27 -26.89
C ILE A 78 -3.20 -4.14 -27.38
N GLU A 79 -4.11 -4.97 -26.87
CA GLU A 79 -5.54 -4.93 -27.20
C GLU A 79 -6.16 -3.56 -26.84
N ARG A 80 -5.73 -2.95 -25.72
CA ARG A 80 -6.15 -1.60 -25.30
C ARG A 80 -5.40 -0.47 -26.01
N GLY A 81 -4.49 -0.75 -26.94
CA GLY A 81 -3.68 0.25 -27.62
C GLY A 81 -2.61 0.91 -26.73
N ILE A 82 -2.26 0.29 -25.58
CA ILE A 82 -1.25 0.81 -24.66
C ILE A 82 0.15 0.46 -25.18
N PRO A 83 1.06 1.43 -25.34
CA PRO A 83 2.43 1.17 -25.76
C PRO A 83 3.16 0.23 -24.80
N VAL A 84 3.75 -0.85 -25.33
CA VAL A 84 4.57 -1.80 -24.55
C VAL A 84 6.04 -1.61 -24.92
N ILE A 85 6.88 -1.34 -23.92
CA ILE A 85 8.31 -1.06 -24.09
C ILE A 85 9.13 -2.11 -23.32
N GLU A 86 10.01 -2.81 -24.01
CA GLU A 86 11.00 -3.67 -23.38
C GLU A 86 12.20 -2.84 -22.91
N VAL A 87 12.58 -3.00 -21.65
CA VAL A 87 13.67 -2.28 -21.03
C VAL A 87 14.61 -3.22 -20.28
N GLU A 88 15.87 -2.78 -20.08
CA GLU A 88 16.78 -3.49 -19.20
C GLU A 88 16.26 -3.51 -17.75
N ARG A 89 16.46 -4.61 -17.03
CA ARG A 89 15.97 -4.79 -15.65
C ARG A 89 16.39 -3.65 -14.72
N GLY A 90 17.63 -3.17 -14.83
CA GLY A 90 18.14 -2.03 -14.06
C GLY A 90 17.36 -0.72 -14.26
N LYS A 91 16.68 -0.54 -15.41
CA LYS A 91 15.79 0.60 -15.62
C LYS A 91 14.52 0.48 -14.77
N LEU A 92 13.97 -0.73 -14.65
CA LEU A 92 12.83 -0.99 -13.76
C LEU A 92 13.23 -0.84 -12.30
N ASP A 93 14.41 -1.36 -11.89
CA ASP A 93 14.93 -1.20 -10.53
C ASP A 93 15.05 0.29 -10.15
N SER A 94 15.58 1.11 -11.06
CA SER A 94 15.70 2.56 -10.85
C SER A 94 14.36 3.28 -10.71
N LEU A 95 13.33 2.86 -11.47
CA LEU A 95 11.98 3.45 -11.39
C LEU A 95 11.20 2.95 -10.16
N ALA A 96 11.49 1.73 -9.74
CA ALA A 96 10.79 1.10 -8.61
C ALA A 96 11.27 1.60 -7.25
N GLY A 97 12.41 2.30 -7.14
CA GLY A 97 12.90 2.85 -5.87
C GLY A 97 13.01 1.79 -4.77
N GLY A 98 13.54 0.60 -5.09
CA GLY A 98 13.65 -0.51 -4.13
C GLY A 98 12.38 -1.36 -3.94
N VAL A 99 11.25 -0.96 -4.50
CA VAL A 99 10.01 -1.78 -4.46
C VAL A 99 10.12 -2.94 -5.47
N PRO A 100 9.84 -4.20 -5.08
CA PRO A 100 9.93 -5.34 -6.00
C PRO A 100 8.99 -5.23 -7.20
N HIS A 101 9.52 -4.98 -8.40
CA HIS A 101 8.73 -4.76 -9.61
C HIS A 101 8.30 -6.04 -10.35
N GLN A 102 8.88 -7.20 -10.05
CA GLN A 102 8.54 -8.50 -10.64
C GLN A 102 8.59 -8.54 -12.18
N GLY A 103 9.47 -7.76 -12.80
CA GLY A 103 9.68 -7.68 -14.25
C GLY A 103 8.72 -6.74 -14.99
N ILE A 104 7.83 -6.01 -14.31
CA ILE A 104 6.81 -5.17 -14.96
C ILE A 104 6.49 -3.90 -14.16
N ILE A 105 6.36 -2.79 -14.86
CA ILE A 105 5.89 -1.49 -14.35
C ILE A 105 4.97 -0.86 -15.41
N ALA A 106 3.85 -0.30 -15.01
CA ALA A 106 3.04 0.57 -15.84
C ALA A 106 3.22 2.05 -15.41
N MET A 107 3.17 2.94 -16.38
CA MET A 107 3.02 4.38 -16.12
C MET A 107 1.56 4.73 -16.37
N ALA A 108 0.93 5.38 -15.41
CA ALA A 108 -0.46 5.78 -15.50
C ALA A 108 -0.68 7.14 -14.85
N ALA A 109 -1.73 7.85 -15.27
CA ALA A 109 -2.17 9.05 -14.60
C ALA A 109 -2.41 8.78 -13.10
N GLU A 110 -2.30 9.79 -12.25
CA GLU A 110 -2.63 9.64 -10.83
C GLU A 110 -4.09 9.23 -10.65
N LYS A 111 -4.34 8.42 -9.62
CA LYS A 111 -5.70 8.07 -9.24
C LYS A 111 -6.38 9.27 -8.63
N GLU A 112 -7.51 9.66 -9.18
CA GLU A 112 -8.30 10.77 -8.69
C GLU A 112 -8.97 10.44 -7.35
N TYR A 113 -9.04 11.45 -6.48
CA TYR A 113 -9.82 11.38 -5.26
C TYR A 113 -11.26 11.79 -5.56
N VAL A 114 -12.18 11.15 -4.89
CA VAL A 114 -13.62 11.44 -4.98
C VAL A 114 -14.11 12.22 -3.73
N SER A 115 -15.35 12.68 -3.74
CA SER A 115 -16.00 13.22 -2.54
C SER A 115 -16.57 12.11 -1.64
N VAL A 116 -16.95 12.45 -0.41
CA VAL A 116 -17.67 11.54 0.49
C VAL A 116 -19.05 11.19 -0.09
N ASP A 117 -19.71 12.13 -0.74
CA ASP A 117 -20.98 11.91 -1.43
C ASP A 117 -20.87 10.91 -2.57
N ASP A 118 -19.78 10.93 -3.34
CA ASP A 118 -19.57 9.95 -4.41
C ASP A 118 -19.44 8.52 -3.83
N ILE A 119 -18.82 8.35 -2.66
CA ILE A 119 -18.75 7.04 -1.99
C ILE A 119 -20.14 6.56 -1.59
N LEU A 120 -20.96 7.43 -1.03
CA LEU A 120 -22.35 7.09 -0.64
C LEU A 120 -23.21 6.76 -1.86
N LYS A 121 -23.04 7.50 -2.94
CA LYS A 121 -23.72 7.27 -4.21
C LYS A 121 -23.38 5.90 -4.81
N ILE A 122 -22.13 5.42 -4.69
CA ILE A 122 -21.76 4.06 -5.12
C ILE A 122 -22.59 3.00 -4.38
N ALA A 123 -22.83 3.18 -3.06
CA ALA A 123 -23.66 2.26 -2.29
C ALA A 123 -25.12 2.30 -2.76
N GLU A 124 -25.65 3.51 -2.99
CA GLU A 124 -27.00 3.71 -3.51
C GLU A 124 -27.19 3.06 -4.89
N GLU A 125 -26.26 3.29 -5.82
CA GLU A 125 -26.29 2.70 -7.17
C GLU A 125 -26.23 1.17 -7.16
N ARG A 126 -25.57 0.58 -6.15
CA ARG A 126 -25.53 -0.88 -5.94
C ARG A 126 -26.76 -1.41 -5.21
N GLY A 127 -27.61 -0.54 -4.67
CA GLY A 127 -28.74 -0.94 -3.81
C GLY A 127 -28.28 -1.58 -2.49
N GLU A 128 -27.09 -1.21 -2.01
CA GLU A 128 -26.44 -1.77 -0.81
C GLU A 128 -26.41 -0.73 0.33
N LYS A 129 -26.39 -1.21 1.57
CA LYS A 129 -26.11 -0.36 2.73
C LYS A 129 -24.64 0.09 2.66
N PRO A 130 -24.32 1.38 2.86
CA PRO A 130 -22.96 1.84 2.89
C PRO A 130 -22.07 1.05 3.86
N LEU A 131 -20.93 0.57 3.37
CA LEU A 131 -19.80 0.08 4.17
C LEU A 131 -18.59 0.92 3.81
N ILE A 132 -18.14 1.75 4.74
CA ILE A 132 -17.09 2.75 4.53
C ILE A 132 -15.96 2.53 5.51
N VAL A 133 -14.72 2.77 5.07
CA VAL A 133 -13.56 2.82 5.96
C VAL A 133 -13.16 4.28 6.17
N VAL A 134 -12.91 4.67 7.41
CA VAL A 134 -12.35 5.98 7.75
C VAL A 134 -10.98 5.76 8.39
N SER A 135 -9.94 6.28 7.76
CA SER A 135 -8.56 6.23 8.27
C SER A 135 -8.27 7.47 9.09
N ASP A 136 -7.98 7.33 10.36
CA ASP A 136 -7.56 8.41 11.23
C ASP A 136 -6.06 8.31 11.53
N GLY A 137 -5.24 8.71 10.54
CA GLY A 137 -3.80 8.86 10.73
C GLY A 137 -2.94 7.61 10.43
N ILE A 138 -3.37 6.72 9.55
CA ILE A 138 -2.51 5.59 9.08
C ILE A 138 -1.41 6.15 8.17
N CYS A 139 -0.18 6.25 8.71
CA CYS A 139 0.96 6.83 8.00
C CYS A 139 1.81 5.82 7.25
N ASP A 140 1.83 4.55 7.67
CA ASP A 140 2.56 3.51 6.97
C ASP A 140 1.85 3.11 5.67
N PRO A 141 2.51 3.23 4.50
CA PRO A 141 1.92 2.87 3.21
C PRO A 141 1.57 1.39 3.08
N TYR A 142 2.30 0.51 3.76
CA TYR A 142 2.00 -0.92 3.73
C TYR A 142 0.71 -1.24 4.49
N ASN A 143 0.49 -0.59 5.63
CA ASN A 143 -0.74 -0.75 6.41
C ASN A 143 -1.94 -0.12 5.70
N LEU A 144 -1.81 1.09 5.15
CA LEU A 144 -2.89 1.69 4.37
C LEU A 144 -3.25 0.83 3.14
N GLY A 145 -2.25 0.34 2.41
CA GLY A 145 -2.48 -0.54 1.26
C GLY A 145 -3.16 -1.86 1.65
N ALA A 146 -2.77 -2.46 2.77
CA ALA A 146 -3.41 -3.67 3.29
C ALA A 146 -4.85 -3.42 3.76
N VAL A 147 -5.13 -2.28 4.40
CA VAL A 147 -6.49 -1.84 4.77
C VAL A 147 -7.36 -1.66 3.52
N ILE A 148 -6.85 -0.98 2.47
CA ILE A 148 -7.55 -0.83 1.19
C ILE A 148 -7.89 -2.20 0.59
N ARG A 149 -6.96 -3.15 0.64
CA ARG A 149 -7.18 -4.51 0.14
C ARG A 149 -8.25 -5.25 0.94
N CYS A 150 -8.25 -5.12 2.27
CA CYS A 150 -9.28 -5.70 3.12
C CYS A 150 -10.65 -5.07 2.86
N ALA A 151 -10.69 -3.75 2.66
CA ALA A 151 -11.91 -3.00 2.37
C ALA A 151 -12.53 -3.42 1.04
N GLU A 152 -11.73 -3.50 -0.03
CA GLU A 152 -12.17 -3.98 -1.34
C GLU A 152 -12.69 -5.41 -1.25
N GLY A 153 -11.90 -6.33 -0.64
CA GLY A 153 -12.29 -7.73 -0.48
C GLY A 153 -13.53 -7.94 0.38
N ALA A 154 -13.85 -7.04 1.32
CA ALA A 154 -15.08 -7.04 2.10
C ALA A 154 -16.27 -6.43 1.34
N GLY A 155 -16.03 -5.80 0.19
CA GLY A 155 -17.05 -5.10 -0.61
C GLY A 155 -17.39 -3.71 -0.07
N ALA A 156 -16.47 -3.03 0.59
CA ALA A 156 -16.65 -1.65 1.02
C ALA A 156 -16.78 -0.71 -0.20
N HIS A 157 -17.55 0.35 -0.04
CA HIS A 157 -17.87 1.30 -1.11
C HIS A 157 -16.78 2.37 -1.28
N GLY A 158 -16.00 2.61 -0.23
CA GLY A 158 -14.88 3.55 -0.28
C GLY A 158 -14.10 3.66 1.01
N ILE A 159 -13.00 4.39 0.92
CA ILE A 159 -12.16 4.75 2.06
C ILE A 159 -11.99 6.26 2.12
N ILE A 160 -12.06 6.82 3.32
CA ILE A 160 -11.86 8.24 3.60
C ILE A 160 -10.53 8.39 4.33
N ILE A 161 -9.64 9.23 3.80
CA ILE A 161 -8.32 9.49 4.36
C ILE A 161 -8.14 10.98 4.65
N PRO A 162 -7.36 11.39 5.66
CA PRO A 162 -7.07 12.79 5.91
C PRO A 162 -6.05 13.35 4.91
N LYS A 163 -6.09 14.67 4.65
CA LYS A 163 -5.10 15.37 3.82
C LYS A 163 -3.70 15.38 4.43
N ARG A 164 -3.60 15.29 5.76
CA ARG A 164 -2.36 15.31 6.54
C ARG A 164 -2.29 14.09 7.44
N ARG A 165 -1.07 13.70 7.84
CA ARG A 165 -0.84 12.52 8.69
C ARG A 165 -1.41 11.24 8.08
N ASN A 166 -1.16 11.04 6.79
CA ASN A 166 -1.54 9.85 6.05
C ASN A 166 -0.56 9.65 4.89
N SER A 167 -0.37 8.41 4.50
CA SER A 167 0.53 8.03 3.41
C SER A 167 0.09 8.53 2.02
N GLY A 168 -1.19 8.85 1.81
CA GLY A 168 -1.74 9.14 0.49
C GLY A 168 -1.70 7.92 -0.45
N LEU A 169 -2.03 8.13 -1.73
CA LEU A 169 -2.06 7.07 -2.76
C LEU A 169 -0.71 6.95 -3.48
N THR A 170 0.33 6.61 -2.73
CA THR A 170 1.69 6.43 -3.26
C THR A 170 1.84 5.11 -4.03
N PRO A 171 2.89 4.95 -4.88
CA PRO A 171 3.19 3.66 -5.51
C PRO A 171 3.37 2.51 -4.51
N ALA A 172 3.87 2.80 -3.29
CA ALA A 172 3.99 1.81 -2.22
C ALA A 172 2.61 1.34 -1.71
N VAL A 173 1.63 2.24 -1.54
CA VAL A 173 0.23 1.91 -1.21
C VAL A 173 -0.40 1.07 -2.32
N THR A 174 -0.24 1.48 -3.58
CA THR A 174 -0.74 0.73 -4.74
C THR A 174 -0.17 -0.69 -4.77
N LYS A 175 1.12 -0.83 -4.51
CA LYS A 175 1.77 -2.14 -4.43
C LYS A 175 1.25 -2.98 -3.27
N ALA A 176 1.16 -2.39 -2.07
CA ALA A 176 0.71 -3.08 -0.86
C ALA A 176 -0.77 -3.51 -0.96
N SER A 177 -1.61 -2.73 -1.64
CA SER A 177 -2.99 -3.09 -1.90
C SER A 177 -3.15 -4.22 -2.93
N ALA A 178 -2.06 -4.69 -3.55
CA ALA A 178 -2.05 -5.70 -4.62
C ALA A 178 -2.98 -5.32 -5.81
N GLY A 179 -3.23 -4.03 -6.02
CA GLY A 179 -4.09 -3.50 -7.06
C GLY A 179 -5.55 -3.23 -6.64
N ALA A 180 -5.95 -3.61 -5.43
CA ALA A 180 -7.31 -3.33 -4.92
C ALA A 180 -7.67 -1.83 -4.97
N ILE A 181 -6.67 -0.96 -4.89
CA ILE A 181 -6.85 0.50 -5.00
C ILE A 181 -7.53 0.91 -6.31
N GLU A 182 -7.37 0.16 -7.40
CA GLU A 182 -7.97 0.48 -8.70
C GLU A 182 -9.50 0.37 -8.66
N HIS A 183 -10.03 -0.46 -7.78
CA HIS A 183 -11.47 -0.73 -7.61
C HIS A 183 -12.08 0.01 -6.41
N MET A 184 -11.28 0.73 -5.62
CA MET A 184 -11.71 1.41 -4.39
C MET A 184 -11.86 2.91 -4.62
N ALA A 185 -13.02 3.49 -4.32
CA ALA A 185 -13.19 4.94 -4.22
C ALA A 185 -12.45 5.48 -2.99
N VAL A 186 -11.70 6.57 -3.16
CA VAL A 186 -10.91 7.18 -2.08
C VAL A 186 -11.26 8.66 -1.97
N ALA A 187 -11.79 9.08 -0.82
CA ALA A 187 -12.00 10.48 -0.51
C ALA A 187 -10.85 11.03 0.36
N LYS A 188 -10.37 12.22 0.04
CA LYS A 188 -9.29 12.89 0.78
C LYS A 188 -9.80 14.18 1.41
N VAL A 189 -9.92 14.19 2.73
CA VAL A 189 -10.63 15.22 3.48
C VAL A 189 -9.71 16.04 4.41
N PRO A 190 -10.02 17.29 4.67
CA PRO A 190 -9.20 18.14 5.55
C PRO A 190 -9.34 17.77 7.04
N ASN A 191 -10.51 17.23 7.46
CA ASN A 191 -10.84 17.00 8.86
C ASN A 191 -11.73 15.76 9.02
N ILE A 192 -11.18 14.71 9.63
CA ILE A 192 -11.91 13.45 9.88
C ILE A 192 -13.08 13.66 10.87
N ALA A 193 -12.87 14.44 11.94
CA ALA A 193 -13.93 14.66 12.92
C ALA A 193 -15.17 15.34 12.30
N ALA A 194 -15.01 16.26 11.35
CA ALA A 194 -16.11 16.86 10.61
C ALA A 194 -16.81 15.84 9.70
N VAL A 195 -16.06 14.93 9.09
CA VAL A 195 -16.62 13.86 8.25
C VAL A 195 -17.42 12.86 9.08
N ILE A 196 -17.02 12.58 10.33
CA ILE A 196 -17.85 11.74 11.22
C ILE A 196 -19.22 12.39 11.44
N ASP A 197 -19.27 13.70 11.72
CA ASP A 197 -20.56 14.41 11.85
C ASP A 197 -21.37 14.32 10.56
N GLU A 198 -20.76 14.58 9.41
CA GLU A 198 -21.41 14.50 8.09
C GLU A 198 -21.98 13.11 7.80
N LEU A 199 -21.24 12.04 8.07
CA LEU A 199 -21.70 10.66 7.88
C LEU A 199 -22.89 10.33 8.76
N LYS A 200 -22.89 10.80 10.02
CA LYS A 200 -24.02 10.63 10.97
C LYS A 200 -25.27 11.37 10.50
N GLU A 201 -25.14 12.61 10.02
CA GLU A 201 -26.26 13.37 9.44
C GLU A 201 -26.89 12.64 8.23
N LYS A 202 -26.09 11.84 7.50
CA LYS A 202 -26.53 11.00 6.38
C LYS A 202 -26.98 9.60 6.80
N GLY A 203 -27.13 9.34 8.10
CA GLY A 203 -27.63 8.08 8.64
C GLY A 203 -26.63 6.93 8.64
N VAL A 204 -25.34 7.21 8.51
CA VAL A 204 -24.27 6.19 8.60
C VAL A 204 -23.79 6.09 10.04
N TRP A 205 -23.89 4.92 10.64
CA TRP A 205 -23.36 4.61 11.97
C TRP A 205 -21.85 4.52 11.95
N THR A 206 -21.21 5.17 12.89
CA THR A 206 -19.75 5.31 12.97
C THR A 206 -19.19 4.53 14.15
N PHE A 207 -18.28 3.60 13.87
CA PHE A 207 -17.69 2.68 14.84
C PHE A 207 -16.20 2.90 14.95
N ALA A 208 -15.72 3.43 16.06
CA ALA A 208 -14.29 3.57 16.34
C ALA A 208 -13.70 2.21 16.74
N ALA A 209 -12.73 1.71 15.97
CA ALA A 209 -12.01 0.47 16.28
C ALA A 209 -10.93 0.75 17.34
N GLU A 210 -11.20 0.44 18.59
CA GLU A 210 -10.32 0.76 19.72
C GLU A 210 -10.48 -0.28 20.85
N ALA A 211 -9.42 -0.50 21.60
CA ALA A 211 -9.46 -1.38 22.77
C ALA A 211 -10.45 -0.88 23.84
N GLY A 212 -11.12 -1.79 24.53
CA GLY A 212 -12.04 -1.48 25.62
C GLY A 212 -13.44 -1.04 25.17
N GLY A 213 -13.73 -1.10 23.86
CA GLY A 213 -15.08 -0.92 23.33
C GLY A 213 -15.97 -2.17 23.48
N ALA A 214 -17.17 -2.12 22.91
CA ALA A 214 -18.05 -3.29 22.83
C ALA A 214 -17.40 -4.42 22.01
N ASP A 215 -17.62 -5.67 22.40
CA ASP A 215 -17.15 -6.80 21.61
C ASP A 215 -17.79 -6.77 20.21
N TYR A 216 -16.97 -6.77 19.17
CA TYR A 216 -17.42 -6.69 17.78
C TYR A 216 -18.44 -7.78 17.42
N ALA A 217 -18.37 -8.94 18.07
CA ALA A 217 -19.28 -10.04 17.83
C ALA A 217 -20.70 -9.79 18.39
N SER A 218 -20.82 -8.85 19.33
CA SER A 218 -22.11 -8.46 19.95
C SER A 218 -22.78 -7.27 19.24
N VAL A 219 -22.09 -6.61 18.30
CA VAL A 219 -22.60 -5.44 17.59
C VAL A 219 -23.44 -5.88 16.39
N ASP A 220 -24.62 -5.28 16.26
CA ASP A 220 -25.44 -5.46 15.06
C ASP A 220 -24.98 -4.47 13.96
N PHE A 221 -24.44 -5.01 12.88
CA PHE A 221 -24.01 -4.25 11.72
C PHE A 221 -25.04 -4.24 10.57
N ASP A 222 -26.29 -4.63 10.81
CA ASP A 222 -27.35 -4.57 9.79
C ASP A 222 -27.85 -3.13 9.54
N CYS A 223 -26.93 -2.20 9.33
CA CYS A 223 -27.15 -0.78 9.10
C CYS A 223 -26.08 -0.22 8.15
N PRO A 224 -26.22 1.04 7.65
CA PRO A 224 -25.10 1.77 7.04
C PRO A 224 -23.94 1.93 8.04
N VAL A 225 -22.72 1.55 7.66
CA VAL A 225 -21.57 1.43 8.58
C VAL A 225 -20.36 2.21 8.08
N ALA A 226 -19.72 2.96 8.97
CA ALA A 226 -18.36 3.46 8.80
C ALA A 226 -17.46 2.92 9.92
N ILE A 227 -16.44 2.13 9.56
CA ILE A 227 -15.41 1.65 10.50
C ILE A 227 -14.27 2.64 10.51
N VAL A 228 -14.00 3.23 11.67
CA VAL A 228 -12.93 4.20 11.89
C VAL A 228 -11.70 3.48 12.45
N LEU A 229 -10.60 3.53 11.72
CA LEU A 229 -9.33 2.89 12.06
C LEU A 229 -8.29 3.94 12.39
N GLY A 230 -7.65 3.84 13.54
CA GLY A 230 -6.61 4.75 14.00
C GLY A 230 -5.19 4.35 13.56
N SER A 231 -4.21 5.17 13.94
CA SER A 231 -2.79 4.88 13.76
C SER A 231 -2.31 3.74 14.67
N GLU A 232 -1.16 3.14 14.33
CA GLU A 232 -0.63 2.00 15.11
C GLU A 232 -0.16 2.37 16.52
N GLY A 233 0.22 3.63 16.74
CA GLY A 233 0.73 4.08 18.06
C GLY A 233 -0.36 4.66 18.93
N ASP A 234 -1.12 5.60 18.38
CA ASP A 234 -2.05 6.43 19.13
C ASP A 234 -3.52 5.95 19.04
N GLY A 235 -3.81 4.96 18.16
CA GLY A 235 -5.19 4.52 17.90
C GLY A 235 -6.03 5.59 17.20
N VAL A 236 -7.34 5.57 17.41
CA VAL A 236 -8.27 6.60 16.93
C VAL A 236 -8.10 7.85 17.78
N SER A 237 -7.92 9.02 17.17
CA SER A 237 -7.74 10.27 17.88
C SER A 237 -8.95 10.58 18.77
N ARG A 238 -8.66 11.19 19.94
CA ARG A 238 -9.67 11.41 21.00
C ARG A 238 -10.93 12.08 20.46
N LEU A 239 -10.80 13.17 19.69
CA LEU A 239 -11.94 13.91 19.16
C LEU A 239 -12.76 13.08 18.18
N VAL A 240 -12.11 12.30 17.31
CA VAL A 240 -12.79 11.41 16.36
C VAL A 240 -13.54 10.33 17.11
N LYS A 241 -12.91 9.70 18.10
CA LYS A 241 -13.55 8.68 18.95
C LYS A 241 -14.76 9.22 19.71
N GLU A 242 -14.67 10.42 20.31
CA GLU A 242 -15.77 11.08 21.04
C GLU A 242 -16.99 11.38 20.12
N LYS A 243 -16.76 11.59 18.82
CA LYS A 243 -17.81 11.84 17.83
C LYS A 243 -18.46 10.59 17.26
N CYS A 244 -17.76 9.46 17.28
CA CYS A 244 -18.30 8.18 16.82
C CYS A 244 -19.48 7.75 17.69
N ASP A 245 -20.42 7.02 17.07
CA ASP A 245 -21.61 6.51 17.77
C ASP A 245 -21.26 5.42 18.77
N MET A 246 -20.25 4.60 18.44
CA MET A 246 -19.82 3.49 19.29
C MET A 246 -18.31 3.23 19.15
N THR A 247 -17.72 2.73 20.22
CA THR A 247 -16.38 2.11 20.18
C THR A 247 -16.55 0.60 20.13
N VAL A 248 -15.90 -0.04 19.17
CA VAL A 248 -15.89 -1.50 18.97
C VAL A 248 -14.50 -2.06 19.16
N SER A 249 -14.40 -3.19 19.84
CA SER A 249 -13.12 -3.85 20.14
C SER A 249 -13.11 -5.29 19.66
N ILE A 250 -11.90 -5.77 19.34
CA ILE A 250 -11.62 -7.19 19.11
C ILE A 250 -11.03 -7.73 20.40
N PRO A 251 -11.66 -8.71 21.08
CA PRO A 251 -11.14 -9.27 22.32
C PRO A 251 -9.77 -9.91 22.12
N MET A 252 -8.84 -9.56 22.98
CA MET A 252 -7.48 -10.11 22.98
C MET A 252 -7.34 -11.14 24.10
N TYR A 253 -7.13 -12.39 23.74
CA TYR A 253 -6.99 -13.53 24.70
C TYR A 253 -5.54 -13.83 25.06
N GLY A 254 -4.59 -13.17 24.42
CA GLY A 254 -3.15 -13.32 24.64
C GLY A 254 -2.58 -12.23 25.58
N LYS A 255 -1.25 -12.10 25.53
CA LYS A 255 -0.51 -11.07 26.31
C LYS A 255 -0.33 -9.75 25.57
N VAL A 256 -0.52 -9.73 24.26
CA VAL A 256 -0.46 -8.51 23.43
C VAL A 256 -1.81 -7.80 23.53
N ASN A 257 -1.80 -6.48 23.55
CA ASN A 257 -2.99 -5.68 23.79
C ASN A 257 -3.69 -5.18 22.50
N SER A 258 -3.11 -5.42 21.34
CA SER A 258 -3.68 -4.95 20.07
C SER A 258 -3.25 -5.83 18.88
N LEU A 259 -3.98 -5.72 17.78
CA LEU A 259 -3.61 -6.25 16.47
C LEU A 259 -3.03 -5.15 15.59
N ASN A 260 -2.27 -5.55 14.56
CA ASN A 260 -1.96 -4.64 13.47
C ASN A 260 -3.24 -4.07 12.85
N VAL A 261 -3.24 -2.80 12.47
CA VAL A 261 -4.42 -2.08 11.99
C VAL A 261 -5.08 -2.76 10.77
N SER A 262 -4.30 -3.31 9.86
CA SER A 262 -4.86 -4.01 8.69
C SER A 262 -5.51 -5.35 9.06
N THR A 263 -4.99 -6.02 10.08
CA THR A 263 -5.59 -7.25 10.62
C THR A 263 -6.91 -6.94 11.34
N ALA A 264 -6.92 -5.90 12.17
CA ALA A 264 -8.15 -5.41 12.80
C ALA A 264 -9.21 -4.99 11.76
N ALA A 265 -8.78 -4.27 10.70
CA ALA A 265 -9.62 -3.91 9.58
C ALA A 265 -10.28 -5.13 8.93
N ALA A 266 -9.51 -6.20 8.66
CA ALA A 266 -10.04 -7.42 8.06
C ALA A 266 -11.15 -8.03 8.92
N VAL A 267 -10.92 -8.18 10.24
CA VAL A 267 -11.90 -8.75 11.16
C VAL A 267 -13.19 -7.93 11.18
N LEU A 268 -13.08 -6.62 11.38
CA LEU A 268 -14.24 -5.73 11.53
C LEU A 268 -15.02 -5.57 10.23
N LEU A 269 -14.33 -5.36 9.11
CA LEU A 269 -14.99 -5.15 7.80
C LEU A 269 -15.72 -6.40 7.32
N TYR A 270 -15.12 -7.59 7.45
CA TYR A 270 -15.82 -8.83 7.07
C TYR A 270 -16.97 -9.15 8.01
N THR A 271 -16.89 -8.78 9.30
CA THR A 271 -18.00 -8.90 10.23
C THR A 271 -19.16 -7.96 9.85
N ALA A 272 -18.85 -6.68 9.58
CA ALA A 272 -19.83 -5.71 9.13
C ALA A 272 -20.47 -6.11 7.80
N ALA A 273 -19.66 -6.50 6.80
CA ALA A 273 -20.15 -6.99 5.51
C ALA A 273 -21.08 -8.21 5.64
N LYS A 274 -20.76 -9.14 6.56
CA LYS A 274 -21.62 -10.29 6.85
C LYS A 274 -22.92 -9.85 7.54
N GLY A 275 -22.86 -8.86 8.42
CA GLY A 275 -24.07 -8.30 9.09
C GLY A 275 -25.04 -7.67 8.10
N GLN A 276 -24.53 -6.88 7.14
CA GLN A 276 -25.34 -6.21 6.12
C GLN A 276 -25.97 -7.14 5.05
N ARG A 277 -25.41 -8.36 4.89
CA ARG A 277 -25.85 -9.34 3.87
C ARG A 277 -26.69 -10.47 4.43
N LYS A 278 -27.20 -10.33 5.66
CA LYS A 278 -28.19 -11.23 6.24
C LYS A 278 -29.56 -10.88 5.66
#